data_553e8f0bdd99d023668398904543a485
#
_entry.id   553e8f0bdd99d023668398904543a485
#
_cell.length_a   1.000
_cell.length_b   1.000
_cell.length_c   1.000
_cell.angle_alpha   90.00
_cell.angle_beta   90.00
_cell.angle_gamma   90.00
#
_symmetry.space_group_name_H-M   'P 1'
#
loop_
_entity.id
_entity.type
_entity.pdbx_description
1 polymer ?
#
loop_
_entity_poly.entity_id
_entity_poly.type
_entity_poly.pdbx_seq_one_letter_code
_entity_poly.pdbx_strand_id
1 'polypeptide(L)'
;MAAQLLIRRLNQAEEQRAIDDQPVTIGSDSACNIILTDDGVLAHHAVVQLHESKRYAIAYDANGPIRTEKGPVTQLRLEDGTRFNVGTTQFEMRNGKDAAKALIENPEQAAQELMETIGRIKAEMGRIVIGQTDVVNQVLTALFARGHVLLVGTPGLAKTLMANTLARALDLQAKRVQFTPDLMPADITGTQVLEQDPNSTNRVFKFKPGPIFTNLLLADEINRTPPKTQAALLEAMQERRITTAGTTHQLPEPFFVIATQNPIEQEGTYPLPEAQLDRFMFNVKVAYPNAEEEQQIIMETTRDRSEEVSHTLSASTLIAFQSLVRQTPVSRHVGAYVTKLVRATRPDAPDAPDFIKNWVRWGAGPRAGQYLLLAAKSNALLNGRLNVSSDDVRAFILPVLRHRVLVNFAAASEGVDSDEIVRRLVAAVPEPDYAE
;
A
#
# COMPACT_ATOMS: atom_id res chain seq x y z
N MET A 1 7.74 -10.19 -7.84
CA MET A 1 6.26 -10.27 -7.85
C MET A 1 5.89 -11.73 -7.78
N ALA A 2 5.09 -12.11 -6.82
CA ALA A 2 4.61 -13.49 -6.72
C ALA A 2 3.72 -13.79 -7.93
N ALA A 3 4.05 -14.84 -8.65
CA ALA A 3 3.19 -15.42 -9.66
C ALA A 3 2.05 -16.17 -8.95
N GLN A 4 0.91 -16.31 -9.60
CA GLN A 4 -0.24 -17.03 -9.04
C GLN A 4 -0.69 -18.13 -9.99
N LEU A 5 -1.11 -19.26 -9.43
CA LEU A 5 -1.88 -20.28 -10.14
C LEU A 5 -3.36 -20.10 -9.78
N LEU A 6 -4.18 -19.87 -10.78
CA LEU A 6 -5.61 -20.02 -10.73
C LEU A 6 -5.95 -21.49 -10.91
N ILE A 7 -6.71 -22.06 -9.99
CA ILE A 7 -7.08 -23.48 -9.96
C ILE A 7 -8.60 -23.56 -10.08
N ARG A 8 -9.07 -24.17 -11.17
CA ARG A 8 -10.49 -24.37 -11.44
C ARG A 8 -10.81 -25.86 -11.38
N ARG A 9 -11.52 -26.26 -10.33
CA ARG A 9 -12.04 -27.63 -10.17
C ARG A 9 -13.50 -27.70 -10.62
N LEU A 10 -13.93 -28.85 -11.09
CA LEU A 10 -15.32 -29.06 -11.49
C LEU A 10 -16.25 -28.84 -10.29
N ASN A 11 -17.25 -27.98 -10.43
CA ASN A 11 -18.26 -27.66 -9.40
C ASN A 11 -17.70 -27.05 -8.08
N GLN A 12 -16.51 -26.46 -8.09
CA GLN A 12 -15.94 -25.74 -6.95
C GLN A 12 -15.65 -24.28 -7.30
N ALA A 13 -15.57 -23.44 -6.29
CA ALA A 13 -15.12 -22.05 -6.46
C ALA A 13 -13.66 -22.03 -6.95
N GLU A 14 -13.31 -21.03 -7.74
CA GLU A 14 -11.96 -20.78 -8.22
C GLU A 14 -11.01 -20.53 -7.03
N GLU A 15 -9.94 -21.28 -6.94
CA GLU A 15 -8.90 -21.12 -5.92
C GLU A 15 -7.70 -20.39 -6.53
N GLN A 16 -7.16 -19.41 -5.81
CA GLN A 16 -5.93 -18.70 -6.22
C GLN A 16 -4.80 -19.07 -5.27
N ARG A 17 -3.68 -19.51 -5.81
CA ARG A 17 -2.50 -19.86 -5.03
C ARG A 17 -1.28 -19.09 -5.49
N ALA A 18 -0.68 -18.32 -4.58
CA ALA A 18 0.60 -17.64 -4.81
C ALA A 18 1.71 -18.68 -5.01
N ILE A 19 2.56 -18.43 -6.02
CA ILE A 19 3.76 -19.24 -6.30
C ILE A 19 4.97 -18.34 -6.09
N ASP A 20 5.73 -18.64 -5.07
CA ASP A 20 7.06 -18.06 -4.82
C ASP A 20 8.17 -18.84 -5.54
N ASP A 21 9.40 -18.75 -5.09
CA ASP A 21 10.53 -19.43 -5.70
C ASP A 21 10.66 -20.90 -5.26
N GLN A 22 9.80 -21.36 -4.34
CA GLN A 22 9.77 -22.77 -3.92
C GLN A 22 8.98 -23.61 -4.93
N PRO A 23 9.39 -24.85 -5.18
CA PRO A 23 8.63 -25.77 -6.03
C PRO A 23 7.25 -26.06 -5.44
N VAL A 24 6.21 -25.97 -6.28
CA VAL A 24 4.82 -26.29 -5.91
C VAL A 24 4.46 -27.65 -6.53
N THR A 25 4.28 -28.65 -5.69
CA THR A 25 3.93 -30.01 -6.10
C THR A 25 2.42 -30.18 -6.26
N ILE A 26 2.01 -30.91 -7.31
CA ILE A 26 0.62 -31.20 -7.66
C ILE A 26 0.45 -32.70 -7.76
N GLY A 27 -0.53 -33.27 -7.09
CA GLY A 27 -0.78 -34.71 -7.13
C GLY A 27 -1.88 -35.15 -6.19
N SER A 28 -2.12 -36.47 -6.09
CA SER A 28 -3.13 -37.05 -5.18
C SER A 28 -2.60 -37.36 -3.78
N ASP A 29 -1.27 -37.32 -3.58
CA ASP A 29 -0.66 -37.55 -2.27
C ASP A 29 -0.91 -36.37 -1.32
N SER A 30 -1.16 -36.67 -0.06
CA SER A 30 -1.34 -35.68 1.01
C SER A 30 -0.11 -34.82 1.28
N ALA A 31 1.08 -35.24 0.83
CA ALA A 31 2.31 -34.46 0.91
C ALA A 31 2.44 -33.40 -0.21
N CYS A 32 1.58 -33.42 -1.23
CA CYS A 32 1.57 -32.41 -2.28
C CYS A 32 1.06 -31.06 -1.79
N ASN A 33 1.64 -29.98 -2.35
CA ASN A 33 1.18 -28.62 -2.05
C ASN A 33 -0.24 -28.36 -2.59
N ILE A 34 -0.60 -28.96 -3.72
CA ILE A 34 -1.94 -28.93 -4.31
C ILE A 34 -2.41 -30.37 -4.45
N ILE A 35 -3.38 -30.73 -3.65
CA ILE A 35 -3.94 -32.08 -3.62
C ILE A 35 -5.13 -32.13 -4.58
N LEU A 36 -5.10 -33.10 -5.52
CA LEU A 36 -6.17 -33.37 -6.47
C LEU A 36 -6.75 -34.77 -6.23
N THR A 37 -8.07 -34.85 -6.25
CA THR A 37 -8.81 -36.11 -6.08
C THR A 37 -9.38 -36.63 -7.40
N ASP A 38 -8.94 -36.07 -8.52
CA ASP A 38 -9.43 -36.40 -9.85
C ASP A 38 -8.93 -37.80 -10.31
N ASP A 39 -9.76 -38.51 -11.04
CA ASP A 39 -9.38 -39.80 -11.62
C ASP A 39 -8.19 -39.66 -12.59
N GLY A 40 -7.22 -40.51 -12.46
CA GLY A 40 -6.03 -40.53 -13.29
C GLY A 40 -4.92 -39.57 -12.86
N VAL A 41 -5.06 -38.90 -11.71
CA VAL A 41 -3.99 -38.11 -11.12
C VAL A 41 -3.05 -39.00 -10.31
N LEU A 42 -1.75 -38.94 -10.61
CA LEU A 42 -0.72 -39.71 -9.90
C LEU A 42 -0.46 -39.11 -8.50
N ALA A 43 0.11 -39.90 -7.59
CA ALA A 43 0.51 -39.47 -6.25
C ALA A 43 1.31 -38.15 -6.29
N HIS A 44 2.35 -38.12 -7.14
CA HIS A 44 3.07 -36.95 -7.55
C HIS A 44 2.92 -36.82 -9.07
N HIS A 45 2.09 -35.87 -9.55
CA HIS A 45 1.75 -35.75 -10.96
C HIS A 45 2.62 -34.70 -11.66
N ALA A 46 2.71 -33.52 -11.10
CA ALA A 46 3.49 -32.42 -11.67
C ALA A 46 4.12 -31.53 -10.59
N VAL A 47 5.15 -30.80 -10.98
CA VAL A 47 5.74 -29.75 -10.17
C VAL A 47 5.81 -28.45 -10.96
N VAL A 48 5.45 -27.35 -10.34
CA VAL A 48 5.68 -26.00 -10.86
C VAL A 48 6.91 -25.43 -10.18
N GLN A 49 7.96 -25.15 -10.94
CA GLN A 49 9.23 -24.67 -10.40
C GLN A 49 9.86 -23.58 -11.26
N LEU A 50 10.71 -22.77 -10.63
CA LEU A 50 11.51 -21.74 -11.28
C LEU A 50 12.85 -22.33 -11.75
N HIS A 51 13.18 -22.11 -13.02
CA HIS A 51 14.47 -22.49 -13.60
C HIS A 51 14.99 -21.35 -14.46
N GLU A 52 16.19 -20.82 -14.20
CA GLU A 52 16.79 -19.70 -14.93
C GLU A 52 15.85 -18.50 -15.13
N SER A 53 15.16 -18.08 -14.06
CA SER A 53 14.18 -16.99 -14.08
C SER A 53 12.91 -17.24 -14.92
N LYS A 54 12.68 -18.47 -15.38
CA LYS A 54 11.47 -18.91 -16.09
C LYS A 54 10.76 -19.98 -15.29
N ARG A 55 9.44 -19.94 -15.27
CA ARG A 55 8.64 -20.97 -14.59
C ARG A 55 8.24 -22.07 -15.55
N TYR A 56 8.26 -23.29 -15.06
CA TYR A 56 7.87 -24.49 -15.81
C TYR A 56 6.94 -25.35 -14.96
N ALA A 57 5.92 -25.92 -15.60
CA ALA A 57 5.22 -27.09 -15.08
C ALA A 57 5.88 -28.32 -15.69
N ILE A 58 6.31 -29.24 -14.86
CA ILE A 58 7.04 -30.44 -15.26
C ILE A 58 6.28 -31.63 -14.70
N ALA A 59 5.92 -32.60 -15.57
CA ALA A 59 5.34 -33.87 -15.15
C ALA A 59 6.42 -34.74 -14.50
N TYR A 60 6.11 -35.40 -13.39
CA TYR A 60 7.03 -36.36 -12.74
C TYR A 60 7.22 -37.66 -13.55
N ASP A 61 6.18 -38.07 -14.28
CA ASP A 61 6.19 -39.30 -15.07
C ASP A 61 5.57 -39.05 -16.45
N ALA A 62 6.10 -39.75 -17.47
CA ALA A 62 5.57 -39.71 -18.82
C ALA A 62 4.13 -40.29 -18.92
N ASN A 63 3.75 -41.17 -17.99
CA ASN A 63 2.40 -41.74 -17.90
C ASN A 63 1.37 -40.82 -17.28
N GLY A 64 1.82 -39.70 -16.64
CA GLY A 64 0.97 -38.65 -16.10
C GLY A 64 1.30 -37.31 -16.77
N PRO A 65 1.03 -37.13 -18.07
CA PRO A 65 1.39 -35.89 -18.75
C PRO A 65 0.49 -34.72 -18.35
N ILE A 66 1.06 -33.51 -18.38
CA ILE A 66 0.31 -32.26 -18.32
C ILE A 66 -0.44 -32.10 -19.65
N ARG A 67 -1.72 -31.82 -19.60
CA ARG A 67 -2.54 -31.62 -20.82
C ARG A 67 -2.67 -30.14 -21.15
N THR A 68 -2.42 -29.78 -22.38
CA THR A 68 -2.61 -28.46 -22.95
C THR A 68 -3.61 -28.49 -24.10
N GLU A 69 -4.05 -27.35 -24.58
CA GLU A 69 -4.88 -27.22 -25.78
C GLU A 69 -4.21 -27.85 -27.03
N LYS A 70 -2.88 -27.94 -27.03
CA LYS A 70 -2.07 -28.53 -28.12
C LYS A 70 -1.76 -30.01 -27.93
N GLY A 71 -2.22 -30.62 -26.83
CA GLY A 71 -2.00 -32.01 -26.48
C GLY A 71 -1.19 -32.20 -25.20
N PRO A 72 -0.87 -33.49 -24.87
CA PRO A 72 -0.12 -33.82 -23.68
C PRO A 72 1.36 -33.44 -23.82
N VAL A 73 1.95 -32.92 -22.73
CA VAL A 73 3.36 -32.54 -22.65
C VAL A 73 3.94 -32.97 -21.29
N THR A 74 5.24 -33.26 -21.25
CA THR A 74 5.96 -33.55 -20.00
C THR A 74 6.56 -32.31 -19.37
N GLN A 75 6.77 -31.26 -20.14
CA GLN A 75 7.26 -29.96 -19.68
C GLN A 75 6.56 -28.84 -20.42
N LEU A 76 6.07 -27.86 -19.67
CA LEU A 76 5.40 -26.69 -20.19
C LEU A 76 6.01 -25.43 -19.58
N ARG A 77 6.44 -24.50 -20.42
CA ARG A 77 6.84 -23.16 -19.95
C ARG A 77 5.59 -22.38 -19.58
N LEU A 78 5.57 -21.82 -18.37
CA LEU A 78 4.46 -21.05 -17.84
C LEU A 78 4.73 -19.55 -18.06
N GLU A 79 3.98 -18.99 -18.98
CA GLU A 79 3.85 -17.55 -19.21
C GLU A 79 2.49 -17.11 -18.68
N ASP A 80 2.24 -15.81 -18.62
CA ASP A 80 0.94 -15.30 -18.20
C ASP A 80 -0.17 -15.80 -19.13
N GLY A 81 -1.30 -16.19 -18.55
CA GLY A 81 -2.40 -16.79 -19.30
C GLY A 81 -2.17 -18.23 -19.75
N THR A 82 -0.99 -18.83 -19.50
CA THR A 82 -0.75 -20.23 -19.87
C THR A 82 -1.70 -21.14 -19.11
N ARG A 83 -2.50 -21.93 -19.85
CA ARG A 83 -3.45 -22.89 -19.31
C ARG A 83 -2.96 -24.30 -19.51
N PHE A 84 -3.14 -25.11 -18.47
CA PHE A 84 -2.86 -26.56 -18.52
C PHE A 84 -3.79 -27.30 -17.56
N ASN A 85 -3.96 -28.60 -17.80
CA ASN A 85 -4.80 -29.45 -16.99
C ASN A 85 -3.98 -30.58 -16.37
N VAL A 86 -4.30 -30.93 -15.13
CA VAL A 86 -3.87 -32.15 -14.45
C VAL A 86 -5.16 -32.87 -14.01
N GLY A 87 -5.43 -34.05 -14.57
CA GLY A 87 -6.75 -34.67 -14.44
C GLY A 87 -7.83 -33.79 -15.10
N THR A 88 -8.90 -33.53 -14.38
CA THR A 88 -9.99 -32.63 -14.77
C THR A 88 -9.82 -31.20 -14.26
N THR A 89 -8.83 -30.97 -13.39
CA THR A 89 -8.53 -29.66 -12.82
C THR A 89 -7.74 -28.80 -13.80
N GLN A 90 -8.25 -27.60 -14.08
CA GLN A 90 -7.58 -26.61 -14.94
C GLN A 90 -6.75 -25.66 -14.09
N PHE A 91 -5.56 -25.40 -14.56
CA PHE A 91 -4.63 -24.41 -14.04
C PHE A 91 -4.41 -23.29 -15.04
N GLU A 92 -4.39 -22.06 -14.58
CA GLU A 92 -4.01 -20.88 -15.37
C GLU A 92 -2.91 -20.11 -14.63
N MET A 93 -1.78 -19.92 -15.31
CA MET A 93 -0.69 -19.11 -14.77
C MET A 93 -1.00 -17.63 -14.90
N ARG A 94 -0.87 -16.86 -13.84
CA ARG A 94 -0.96 -15.39 -13.86
C ARG A 94 0.30 -14.76 -13.29
N ASN A 95 0.95 -13.97 -14.12
CA ASN A 95 2.10 -13.17 -13.75
C ASN A 95 1.66 -11.71 -13.61
N GLY A 96 1.80 -11.11 -12.44
CA GLY A 96 1.41 -9.71 -12.22
C GLY A 96 2.14 -8.68 -13.13
N LYS A 97 3.16 -9.10 -13.89
CA LYS A 97 3.84 -8.24 -14.87
C LYS A 97 3.02 -8.03 -16.15
N ASP A 98 2.25 -9.02 -16.55
CA ASP A 98 1.50 -8.96 -17.80
C ASP A 98 0.13 -8.30 -17.59
N ALA A 99 -0.46 -8.41 -16.37
CA ALA A 99 -1.58 -7.57 -15.98
C ALA A 99 -1.21 -6.07 -16.05
N ALA A 100 0.00 -5.70 -15.59
CA ALA A 100 0.50 -4.34 -15.71
C ALA A 100 0.68 -3.92 -17.18
N LYS A 101 1.11 -4.81 -18.05
CA LYS A 101 1.29 -4.54 -19.48
C LYS A 101 -0.06 -4.34 -20.19
N ALA A 102 -1.04 -5.18 -19.91
CA ALA A 102 -2.39 -5.07 -20.48
C ALA A 102 -3.07 -3.74 -20.07
N LEU A 103 -2.91 -3.30 -18.81
CA LEU A 103 -3.43 -2.02 -18.33
C LEU A 103 -2.73 -0.81 -18.99
N ILE A 104 -1.47 -0.95 -19.39
CA ILE A 104 -0.71 0.10 -20.08
C ILE A 104 -1.11 0.18 -21.57
N GLU A 105 -1.45 -0.94 -22.17
CA GLU A 105 -1.87 -1.01 -23.59
C GLU A 105 -3.23 -0.34 -23.86
N ASN A 106 -4.13 -0.31 -22.86
CA ASN A 106 -5.40 0.41 -22.94
C ASN A 106 -5.68 1.23 -21.67
N PRO A 107 -5.05 2.42 -21.53
CA PRO A 107 -5.13 3.21 -20.30
C PRO A 107 -6.53 3.77 -20.00
N GLU A 108 -7.38 3.99 -21.01
CA GLU A 108 -8.76 4.47 -20.79
C GLU A 108 -9.62 3.37 -20.14
N GLN A 109 -9.55 2.17 -20.65
CA GLN A 109 -10.25 1.03 -20.07
C GLN A 109 -9.73 0.72 -18.67
N ALA A 110 -8.41 0.80 -18.46
CA ALA A 110 -7.79 0.60 -17.17
C ALA A 110 -8.21 1.66 -16.14
N ALA A 111 -8.36 2.92 -16.55
CA ALA A 111 -8.85 3.98 -15.67
C ALA A 111 -10.31 3.75 -15.27
N GLN A 112 -11.15 3.30 -16.20
CA GLN A 112 -12.54 2.96 -15.93
C GLN A 112 -12.65 1.76 -14.96
N GLU A 113 -11.89 0.70 -15.22
CA GLU A 113 -11.83 -0.49 -14.34
C GLU A 113 -11.34 -0.13 -12.93
N LEU A 114 -10.35 0.75 -12.84
CA LEU A 114 -9.87 1.27 -11.54
C LEU A 114 -10.96 2.04 -10.81
N MET A 115 -11.66 2.95 -11.49
CA MET A 115 -12.74 3.74 -10.90
C MET A 115 -13.85 2.83 -10.34
N GLU A 116 -14.29 1.82 -11.09
CA GLU A 116 -15.30 0.85 -10.64
C GLU A 116 -14.81 0.02 -9.44
N THR A 117 -13.54 -0.41 -9.49
CA THR A 117 -12.90 -1.15 -8.39
C THR A 117 -12.82 -0.31 -7.12
N ILE A 118 -12.42 0.96 -7.25
CA ILE A 118 -12.40 1.91 -6.14
C ILE A 118 -13.80 2.17 -5.58
N GLY A 119 -14.81 2.25 -6.43
CA GLY A 119 -16.21 2.36 -6.00
C GLY A 119 -16.61 1.18 -5.10
N ARG A 120 -16.24 -0.04 -5.48
CA ARG A 120 -16.49 -1.25 -4.67
C ARG A 120 -15.72 -1.23 -3.36
N ILE A 121 -14.43 -0.88 -3.38
CA ILE A 121 -13.61 -0.78 -2.15
C ILE A 121 -14.21 0.26 -1.19
N LYS A 122 -14.58 1.45 -1.68
CA LYS A 122 -15.22 2.49 -0.86
C LYS A 122 -16.56 2.05 -0.29
N ALA A 123 -17.36 1.32 -1.04
CA ALA A 123 -18.62 0.76 -0.57
C ALA A 123 -18.40 -0.24 0.57
N GLU A 124 -17.46 -1.19 0.41
CA GLU A 124 -17.08 -2.14 1.46
C GLU A 124 -16.51 -1.43 2.70
N MET A 125 -15.64 -0.45 2.50
CA MET A 125 -15.10 0.37 3.59
C MET A 125 -16.21 1.12 4.34
N GLY A 126 -17.13 1.75 3.61
CA GLY A 126 -18.22 2.56 4.18
C GLY A 126 -19.25 1.74 4.96
N ARG A 127 -19.38 0.44 4.70
CA ARG A 127 -20.22 -0.47 5.50
C ARG A 127 -19.68 -0.67 6.92
N ILE A 128 -18.36 -0.55 7.09
CA ILE A 128 -17.66 -0.88 8.34
C ILE A 128 -17.16 0.39 9.03
N VAL A 129 -16.61 1.32 8.27
CA VAL A 129 -16.02 2.57 8.74
C VAL A 129 -16.98 3.72 8.44
N ILE A 130 -17.82 4.04 9.41
CA ILE A 130 -18.83 5.09 9.28
C ILE A 130 -18.19 6.48 9.50
N GLY A 131 -18.56 7.47 8.67
CA GLY A 131 -18.23 8.88 8.89
C GLY A 131 -16.78 9.29 8.57
N GLN A 132 -15.98 8.44 7.93
CA GLN A 132 -14.56 8.73 7.63
C GLN A 132 -14.26 8.72 6.12
N THR A 133 -15.21 9.13 5.29
CA THR A 133 -15.09 9.05 3.82
C THR A 133 -13.87 9.79 3.29
N ASP A 134 -13.58 11.00 3.79
CA ASP A 134 -12.44 11.80 3.36
C ASP A 134 -11.10 11.14 3.76
N VAL A 135 -11.04 10.55 4.96
CA VAL A 135 -9.87 9.82 5.43
C VAL A 135 -9.62 8.60 4.55
N VAL A 136 -10.66 7.82 4.25
CA VAL A 136 -10.60 6.67 3.33
C VAL A 136 -10.10 7.10 1.95
N ASN A 137 -10.62 8.19 1.39
CA ASN A 137 -10.19 8.75 0.10
C ASN A 137 -8.69 9.11 0.11
N GLN A 138 -8.21 9.77 1.17
CA GLN A 138 -6.81 10.14 1.30
C GLN A 138 -5.92 8.89 1.44
N VAL A 139 -6.33 7.91 2.24
CA VAL A 139 -5.58 6.65 2.42
C VAL A 139 -5.49 5.88 1.10
N LEU A 140 -6.59 5.74 0.35
CA LEU A 140 -6.60 5.10 -0.96
C LEU A 140 -5.71 5.86 -1.96
N THR A 141 -5.83 7.18 -2.02
CA THR A 141 -4.97 8.00 -2.91
C THR A 141 -3.49 7.79 -2.62
N ALA A 142 -3.09 7.77 -1.33
CA ALA A 142 -1.72 7.51 -0.94
C ALA A 142 -1.27 6.08 -1.31
N LEU A 143 -2.11 5.08 -1.09
CA LEU A 143 -1.83 3.68 -1.43
C LEU A 143 -1.54 3.52 -2.93
N PHE A 144 -2.40 4.07 -3.79
CA PHE A 144 -2.21 3.99 -5.25
C PHE A 144 -1.04 4.84 -5.74
N ALA A 145 -0.70 5.92 -5.03
CA ALA A 145 0.49 6.75 -5.28
C ALA A 145 1.80 6.13 -4.76
N ARG A 146 1.77 4.96 -4.11
CA ARG A 146 2.89 4.32 -3.39
C ARG A 146 3.46 5.20 -2.27
N GLY A 147 2.64 6.03 -1.65
CA GLY A 147 2.97 6.84 -0.48
C GLY A 147 2.62 6.12 0.81
N HIS A 148 3.02 6.68 1.95
CA HIS A 148 2.65 6.24 3.29
C HIS A 148 1.87 7.35 3.99
N VAL A 149 1.03 7.01 4.97
CA VAL A 149 0.17 7.99 5.65
C VAL A 149 0.41 8.01 7.16
N LEU A 150 0.30 9.21 7.73
CA LEU A 150 0.24 9.43 9.17
C LEU A 150 -1.17 9.90 9.52
N LEU A 151 -1.91 9.08 10.27
CA LEU A 151 -3.24 9.43 10.79
C LEU A 151 -3.10 10.10 12.15
N VAL A 152 -3.51 11.34 12.27
CA VAL A 152 -3.46 12.11 13.52
C VAL A 152 -4.89 12.29 14.04
N GLY A 153 -5.17 11.80 15.23
CA GLY A 153 -6.49 11.89 15.83
C GLY A 153 -6.57 11.18 17.17
N THR A 154 -7.61 11.51 17.94
CA THR A 154 -7.87 10.93 19.26
C THR A 154 -8.06 9.41 19.20
N PRO A 155 -7.86 8.69 20.30
CA PRO A 155 -8.21 7.26 20.39
C PRO A 155 -9.70 7.02 20.10
N GLY A 156 -10.03 5.79 19.64
CA GLY A 156 -11.43 5.41 19.42
C GLY A 156 -12.03 5.81 18.06
N LEU A 157 -11.29 6.51 17.19
CA LEU A 157 -11.78 6.96 15.87
C LEU A 157 -11.54 5.93 14.74
N ALA A 158 -11.71 4.66 15.03
CA ALA A 158 -11.68 3.55 14.06
C ALA A 158 -10.42 3.42 13.19
N LYS A 159 -9.26 4.03 13.56
CA LYS A 159 -8.01 3.99 12.78
C LYS A 159 -7.55 2.56 12.50
N THR A 160 -7.56 1.70 13.53
CA THR A 160 -7.20 0.28 13.42
C THR A 160 -8.22 -0.51 12.59
N LEU A 161 -9.51 -0.23 12.79
CA LEU A 161 -10.59 -0.85 12.04
C LEU A 161 -10.46 -0.54 10.54
N MET A 162 -10.20 0.73 10.20
CA MET A 162 -9.96 1.17 8.81
C MET A 162 -8.81 0.41 8.15
N ALA A 163 -7.65 0.31 8.82
CA ALA A 163 -6.49 -0.39 8.28
C ALA A 163 -6.77 -1.88 8.04
N ASN A 164 -7.42 -2.55 8.98
CA ASN A 164 -7.79 -3.97 8.86
C ASN A 164 -8.83 -4.19 7.76
N THR A 165 -9.84 -3.34 7.66
CA THR A 165 -10.87 -3.43 6.62
C THR A 165 -10.27 -3.22 5.23
N LEU A 166 -9.38 -2.23 5.10
CA LEU A 166 -8.67 -1.97 3.85
C LEU A 166 -7.80 -3.17 3.42
N ALA A 167 -7.07 -3.76 4.35
CA ALA A 167 -6.23 -4.93 4.05
C ALA A 167 -7.06 -6.12 3.55
N ARG A 168 -8.21 -6.37 4.19
CA ARG A 168 -9.13 -7.45 3.79
C ARG A 168 -9.74 -7.18 2.41
N ALA A 169 -10.17 -5.95 2.15
CA ALA A 169 -10.74 -5.56 0.85
C ALA A 169 -9.74 -5.70 -0.30
N LEU A 170 -8.44 -5.58 -0.03
CA LEU A 170 -7.34 -5.63 -1.01
C LEU A 170 -6.59 -6.97 -1.05
N ASP A 171 -7.06 -8.00 -0.34
CA ASP A 171 -6.36 -9.28 -0.22
C ASP A 171 -4.86 -9.10 0.11
N LEU A 172 -4.57 -8.21 1.03
CA LEU A 172 -3.22 -7.88 1.47
C LEU A 172 -2.93 -8.49 2.85
N GLN A 173 -1.73 -9.04 3.01
CA GLN A 173 -1.27 -9.40 4.33
C GLN A 173 -1.08 -8.14 5.17
N ALA A 174 -1.79 -8.05 6.31
CA ALA A 174 -1.67 -6.95 7.25
C ALA A 174 -1.08 -7.40 8.57
N LYS A 175 -0.26 -6.54 9.18
CA LYS A 175 0.21 -6.69 10.55
C LYS A 175 0.07 -5.38 11.30
N ARG A 176 -0.20 -5.47 12.61
CA ARG A 176 -0.24 -4.34 13.53
C ARG A 176 0.93 -4.42 14.48
N VAL A 177 1.60 -3.31 14.69
CA VAL A 177 2.62 -3.11 15.73
C VAL A 177 2.18 -1.94 16.60
N GLN A 178 1.98 -2.21 17.89
CA GLN A 178 1.78 -1.17 18.89
C GLN A 178 3.14 -0.62 19.31
N PHE A 179 3.37 0.66 19.11
CA PHE A 179 4.60 1.32 19.46
C PHE A 179 4.57 1.68 20.95
N THR A 180 5.42 1.03 21.73
CA THR A 180 5.56 1.21 23.18
C THR A 180 6.95 1.74 23.53
N PRO A 181 7.15 2.33 24.71
CA PRO A 181 8.46 2.89 25.09
C PRO A 181 9.60 1.88 25.12
N ASP A 182 9.31 0.61 25.31
CA ASP A 182 10.26 -0.51 25.39
C ASP A 182 10.49 -1.22 24.04
N LEU A 183 9.74 -0.85 22.98
CA LEU A 183 9.86 -1.48 21.68
C LEU A 183 11.23 -1.22 21.04
N MET A 184 11.92 -2.28 20.65
CA MET A 184 13.24 -2.21 20.03
C MET A 184 13.14 -2.28 18.49
N PRO A 185 14.12 -1.75 17.74
CA PRO A 185 14.15 -1.88 16.27
C PRO A 185 14.05 -3.33 15.80
N ALA A 186 14.69 -4.28 16.47
CA ALA A 186 14.68 -5.69 16.13
C ALA A 186 13.29 -6.34 16.24
N ASP A 187 12.42 -5.80 17.12
CA ASP A 187 11.03 -6.29 17.27
C ASP A 187 10.20 -5.99 16.02
N ILE A 188 10.56 -4.93 15.29
CA ILE A 188 9.91 -4.53 14.05
C ILE A 188 10.55 -5.18 12.83
N THR A 189 11.90 -5.10 12.75
CA THR A 189 12.66 -5.50 11.57
C THR A 189 12.98 -7.00 11.53
N GLY A 190 12.95 -7.66 12.68
CA GLY A 190 13.38 -9.04 12.82
C GLY A 190 14.82 -9.14 13.30
N THR A 191 15.20 -10.36 13.66
CA THR A 191 16.50 -10.66 14.29
C THR A 191 17.05 -11.98 13.78
N GLN A 192 18.37 -12.18 13.96
CA GLN A 192 18.98 -13.48 13.77
C GLN A 192 18.84 -14.33 15.03
N VAL A 193 18.35 -15.54 14.88
CA VAL A 193 18.25 -16.53 15.95
C VAL A 193 19.16 -17.70 15.63
N LEU A 194 19.76 -18.27 16.67
CA LEU A 194 20.60 -19.46 16.54
C LEU A 194 19.70 -20.69 16.63
N GLU A 195 19.44 -21.33 15.49
CA GLU A 195 18.65 -22.56 15.41
C GLU A 195 19.53 -23.77 15.14
N GLN A 196 19.12 -24.96 15.59
CA GLN A 196 19.79 -26.20 15.26
C GLN A 196 19.42 -26.57 13.81
N ASP A 197 20.41 -26.87 12.98
CA ASP A 197 20.17 -27.34 11.62
C ASP A 197 19.43 -28.69 11.67
N PRO A 198 18.25 -28.81 11.03
CA PRO A 198 17.49 -30.07 11.02
C PRO A 198 18.29 -31.29 10.51
N ASN A 199 19.32 -31.04 9.67
CA ASN A 199 20.11 -32.08 9.01
C ASN A 199 21.51 -32.27 9.65
N SER A 200 21.85 -31.53 10.72
CA SER A 200 23.15 -31.63 11.38
C SER A 200 23.09 -31.29 12.88
N THR A 201 24.14 -31.62 13.62
CA THR A 201 24.30 -31.18 15.03
C THR A 201 24.77 -29.74 15.15
N ASN A 202 25.01 -29.07 14.03
CA ASN A 202 25.52 -27.70 14.02
C ASN A 202 24.38 -26.70 14.27
N ARG A 203 24.72 -25.57 14.91
CA ARG A 203 23.82 -24.42 15.04
C ARG A 203 24.11 -23.41 13.94
N VAL A 204 23.07 -22.94 13.30
CA VAL A 204 23.14 -21.93 12.22
C VAL A 204 22.34 -20.69 12.61
N PHE A 205 22.87 -19.53 12.24
CA PHE A 205 22.11 -18.29 12.37
C PHE A 205 21.05 -18.23 11.27
N LYS A 206 19.79 -18.11 11.66
CA LYS A 206 18.65 -17.95 10.75
C LYS A 206 17.96 -16.64 11.01
N PHE A 207 17.69 -15.90 9.96
CA PHE A 207 16.92 -14.66 10.07
C PHE A 207 15.45 -14.98 10.33
N LYS A 208 14.92 -14.44 11.43
CA LYS A 208 13.50 -14.47 11.77
C LYS A 208 12.90 -13.11 11.41
N PRO A 209 12.07 -13.01 10.33
CA PRO A 209 11.51 -11.74 9.89
C PRO A 209 10.55 -11.17 10.93
N GLY A 210 10.66 -9.87 11.16
CA GLY A 210 9.77 -9.13 12.04
C GLY A 210 8.43 -8.81 11.38
N PRO A 211 7.53 -8.12 12.10
CA PRO A 211 6.21 -7.77 11.59
C PRO A 211 6.23 -6.83 10.37
N ILE A 212 7.30 -6.11 10.11
CA ILE A 212 7.44 -5.23 8.96
C ILE A 212 7.41 -5.99 7.61
N PHE A 213 7.71 -7.30 7.62
CA PHE A 213 7.55 -8.16 6.46
C PHE A 213 6.07 -8.48 6.26
N THR A 214 5.37 -7.53 5.67
CA THR A 214 3.94 -7.54 5.37
C THR A 214 3.64 -6.54 4.26
N ASN A 215 2.46 -6.63 3.63
CA ASN A 215 2.04 -5.67 2.61
C ASN A 215 1.49 -4.38 3.22
N LEU A 216 0.70 -4.49 4.29
CA LEU A 216 0.15 -3.36 5.02
C LEU A 216 0.60 -3.43 6.49
N LEU A 217 1.34 -2.44 6.93
CA LEU A 217 1.75 -2.29 8.32
C LEU A 217 0.98 -1.17 8.98
N LEU A 218 0.22 -1.50 10.04
CA LEU A 218 -0.33 -0.52 10.95
C LEU A 218 0.69 -0.27 12.08
N ALA A 219 1.35 0.88 12.04
CA ALA A 219 2.26 1.34 13.10
C ALA A 219 1.46 2.23 14.08
N ASP A 220 0.93 1.62 15.14
CA ASP A 220 0.00 2.29 16.05
C ASP A 220 0.75 3.06 17.15
N GLU A 221 0.41 4.35 17.32
CA GLU A 221 1.02 5.27 18.31
C GLU A 221 2.53 5.44 18.14
N ILE A 222 2.99 5.71 16.91
CA ILE A 222 4.42 5.79 16.56
C ILE A 222 5.22 6.77 17.45
N ASN A 223 4.56 7.79 18.01
CA ASN A 223 5.19 8.77 18.90
C ASN A 223 5.46 8.26 20.32
N ARG A 224 5.04 7.04 20.71
CA ARG A 224 5.31 6.48 22.03
C ARG A 224 6.63 5.72 22.15
N THR A 225 7.32 5.49 21.04
CA THR A 225 8.58 4.74 21.04
C THR A 225 9.79 5.65 20.84
N PRO A 226 10.98 5.29 21.35
CA PRO A 226 12.20 6.09 21.21
C PRO A 226 12.58 6.34 19.74
N PRO A 227 13.30 7.45 19.45
CA PRO A 227 13.67 7.86 18.09
C PRO A 227 14.43 6.81 17.28
N LYS A 228 15.20 5.94 17.94
CA LYS A 228 15.94 4.86 17.26
C LYS A 228 15.02 3.84 16.60
N THR A 229 13.92 3.49 17.26
CA THR A 229 12.94 2.53 16.75
C THR A 229 12.06 3.18 15.67
N GLN A 230 11.68 4.45 15.86
CA GLN A 230 11.00 5.23 14.82
C GLN A 230 11.87 5.28 13.54
N ALA A 231 13.16 5.58 13.67
CA ALA A 231 14.09 5.67 12.53
C ALA A 231 14.17 4.37 11.72
N ALA A 232 14.16 3.21 12.39
CA ALA A 232 14.21 1.92 11.71
C ALA A 232 12.97 1.68 10.80
N LEU A 233 11.77 2.02 11.28
CA LEU A 233 10.56 1.96 10.45
C LEU A 233 10.66 2.93 9.26
N LEU A 234 11.06 4.18 9.53
CA LEU A 234 11.09 5.23 8.52
C LEU A 234 12.18 5.01 7.45
N GLU A 235 13.27 4.32 7.80
CA GLU A 235 14.28 3.87 6.84
C GLU A 235 13.70 2.77 5.95
N ALA A 236 13.05 1.78 6.53
CA ALA A 236 12.40 0.70 5.79
C ALA A 236 11.30 1.20 4.83
N MET A 237 10.53 2.23 5.23
CA MET A 237 9.55 2.89 4.37
C MET A 237 10.18 3.51 3.12
N GLN A 238 11.36 4.09 3.25
CA GLN A 238 12.06 4.75 2.16
C GLN A 238 12.79 3.77 1.26
N GLU A 239 13.56 2.84 1.87
CA GLU A 239 14.45 1.92 1.16
C GLU A 239 13.71 0.66 0.65
N ARG A 240 12.53 0.33 1.21
CA ARG A 240 11.75 -0.91 0.94
C ARG A 240 12.56 -2.20 1.16
N ARG A 241 13.57 -2.11 1.98
CA ARG A 241 14.46 -3.21 2.37
C ARG A 241 14.99 -2.99 3.77
N ILE A 242 15.45 -4.06 4.37
CA ILE A 242 16.09 -4.05 5.69
C ILE A 242 17.42 -4.75 5.59
N THR A 243 18.45 -4.16 6.18
CA THR A 243 19.78 -4.78 6.29
C THR A 243 20.01 -5.21 7.74
N THR A 244 20.15 -6.53 7.97
CA THR A 244 20.42 -7.10 9.28
C THR A 244 21.63 -8.01 9.19
N ALA A 245 22.62 -7.79 10.06
CA ALA A 245 23.86 -8.56 10.12
C ALA A 245 24.56 -8.72 8.76
N GLY A 246 24.58 -7.65 7.96
CA GLY A 246 25.23 -7.63 6.64
C GLY A 246 24.40 -8.23 5.49
N THR A 247 23.22 -8.80 5.78
CA THR A 247 22.33 -9.34 4.74
C THR A 247 21.14 -8.39 4.51
N THR A 248 20.87 -8.10 3.25
CA THR A 248 19.74 -7.24 2.85
C THR A 248 18.52 -8.09 2.46
N HIS A 249 17.40 -7.81 3.09
CA HIS A 249 16.12 -8.46 2.87
C HIS A 249 15.14 -7.46 2.25
N GLN A 250 14.56 -7.80 1.10
CA GLN A 250 13.54 -6.98 0.45
C GLN A 250 12.20 -7.12 1.19
N LEU A 251 11.46 -6.02 1.33
CA LEU A 251 10.10 -6.07 1.85
C LEU A 251 9.12 -6.53 0.78
N PRO A 252 8.01 -7.20 1.18
CA PRO A 252 6.97 -7.60 0.24
C PRO A 252 6.38 -6.40 -0.52
N GLU A 253 6.07 -6.55 -1.79
CA GLU A 253 5.34 -5.53 -2.56
C GLU A 253 3.87 -5.96 -2.79
N PRO A 254 2.92 -5.02 -2.71
CA PRO A 254 3.07 -3.63 -2.32
C PRO A 254 3.40 -3.49 -0.83
N PHE A 255 4.20 -2.51 -0.46
CA PHE A 255 4.46 -2.17 0.95
C PHE A 255 3.86 -0.81 1.29
N PHE A 256 2.92 -0.81 2.23
CA PHE A 256 2.19 0.37 2.66
C PHE A 256 2.15 0.48 4.18
N VAL A 257 2.48 1.65 4.70
CA VAL A 257 2.46 1.93 6.14
C VAL A 257 1.37 2.95 6.44
N ILE A 258 0.49 2.60 7.37
CA ILE A 258 -0.42 3.51 8.05
C ILE A 258 0.13 3.68 9.46
N ALA A 259 0.71 4.84 9.75
CA ALA A 259 1.13 5.18 11.10
C ALA A 259 0.03 5.98 11.79
N THR A 260 -0.13 5.82 13.10
CA THR A 260 -1.05 6.63 13.88
C THR A 260 -0.31 7.45 14.93
N GLN A 261 -0.84 8.62 15.21
CA GLN A 261 -0.37 9.49 16.29
C GLN A 261 -1.57 10.01 17.08
N ASN A 262 -1.43 9.95 18.40
CA ASN A 262 -2.40 10.56 19.32
C ASN A 262 -1.87 11.95 19.71
N PRO A 263 -2.55 13.04 19.35
CA PRO A 263 -2.10 14.40 19.66
C PRO A 263 -2.33 14.81 21.11
N ILE A 264 -3.17 14.09 21.88
CA ILE A 264 -3.53 14.44 23.25
C ILE A 264 -2.48 13.92 24.23
N GLU A 265 -1.88 12.78 23.95
CA GLU A 265 -0.85 12.18 24.80
C GLU A 265 0.48 12.95 24.65
N GLN A 266 0.86 13.71 25.67
CA GLN A 266 2.11 14.45 25.73
C GLN A 266 3.14 13.76 26.63
N GLU A 267 2.70 13.12 27.71
CA GLU A 267 3.58 12.41 28.63
C GLU A 267 4.08 11.09 28.04
N GLY A 268 5.38 10.83 28.15
CA GLY A 268 5.99 9.59 27.65
C GLY A 268 6.02 9.48 26.12
N THR A 269 5.89 10.61 25.41
CA THR A 269 5.94 10.61 23.94
C THR A 269 7.21 11.24 23.40
N TYR A 270 7.64 10.78 22.24
CA TYR A 270 8.77 11.28 21.47
C TYR A 270 8.25 11.84 20.16
N PRO A 271 8.18 13.19 20.00
CA PRO A 271 7.71 13.78 18.77
C PRO A 271 8.59 13.34 17.59
N LEU A 272 7.96 13.07 16.46
CA LEU A 272 8.68 12.78 15.22
C LEU A 272 9.37 14.07 14.72
N PRO A 273 10.69 14.03 14.48
CA PRO A 273 11.37 15.15 13.83
C PRO A 273 10.79 15.45 12.44
N GLU A 274 10.86 16.73 12.02
CA GLU A 274 10.30 17.20 10.73
C GLU A 274 10.86 16.43 9.54
N ALA A 275 12.16 16.11 9.55
CA ALA A 275 12.82 15.31 8.51
C ALA A 275 12.25 13.87 8.42
N GLN A 276 11.69 13.36 9.51
CA GLN A 276 11.02 12.06 9.54
C GLN A 276 9.56 12.17 9.10
N LEU A 277 8.86 13.23 9.53
CA LEU A 277 7.51 13.53 9.06
C LEU A 277 7.44 13.72 7.54
N ASP A 278 8.46 14.30 6.92
CA ASP A 278 8.54 14.50 5.47
C ASP A 278 8.51 13.20 4.67
N ARG A 279 8.76 12.04 5.28
CA ARG A 279 8.67 10.71 4.64
C ARG A 279 7.24 10.22 4.45
N PHE A 280 6.30 10.71 5.25
CA PHE A 280 4.88 10.44 5.03
C PHE A 280 4.36 11.31 3.89
N MET A 281 3.62 10.68 2.98
CA MET A 281 2.99 11.41 1.88
C MET A 281 1.92 12.37 2.41
N PHE A 282 1.05 11.86 3.28
CA PHE A 282 -0.03 12.61 3.90
C PHE A 282 0.05 12.58 5.42
N ASN A 283 -0.24 13.71 6.01
CA ASN A 283 -0.68 13.84 7.39
C ASN A 283 -2.19 14.06 7.38
N VAL A 284 -2.93 13.03 7.78
CA VAL A 284 -4.39 12.97 7.71
C VAL A 284 -4.98 13.23 9.09
N LYS A 285 -5.72 14.30 9.26
CA LYS A 285 -6.45 14.61 10.50
C LYS A 285 -7.73 13.77 10.53
N VAL A 286 -7.87 12.93 11.55
CA VAL A 286 -9.09 12.14 11.80
C VAL A 286 -9.92 12.90 12.81
N ALA A 287 -11.03 13.48 12.34
CA ALA A 287 -11.95 14.25 13.16
C ALA A 287 -12.99 13.32 13.85
N TYR A 288 -13.64 13.86 14.88
CA TYR A 288 -14.83 13.21 15.43
C TYR A 288 -15.93 13.13 14.37
N PRO A 289 -16.76 12.05 14.40
CA PRO A 289 -17.93 11.95 13.54
C PRO A 289 -18.92 13.08 13.87
N ASN A 290 -19.76 13.43 12.91
CA ASN A 290 -20.90 14.31 13.18
C ASN A 290 -21.98 13.58 14.00
N ALA A 291 -23.02 14.27 14.47
CA ALA A 291 -24.03 13.70 15.36
C ALA A 291 -24.80 12.52 14.72
N GLU A 292 -25.06 12.60 13.41
CA GLU A 292 -25.78 11.54 12.67
C GLU A 292 -24.89 10.29 12.49
N GLU A 293 -23.62 10.51 12.13
CA GLU A 293 -22.61 9.45 12.01
C GLU A 293 -22.35 8.79 13.36
N GLU A 294 -22.24 9.57 14.44
CA GLU A 294 -22.02 9.06 15.79
C GLU A 294 -23.21 8.21 16.25
N GLN A 295 -24.43 8.67 16.01
CA GLN A 295 -25.65 7.90 16.28
C GLN A 295 -25.65 6.58 15.50
N GLN A 296 -25.28 6.64 14.21
CA GLN A 296 -25.19 5.43 13.38
C GLN A 296 -24.12 4.46 13.91
N ILE A 297 -22.94 4.96 14.30
CA ILE A 297 -21.87 4.15 14.90
C ILE A 297 -22.39 3.43 16.15
N ILE A 298 -23.02 4.16 17.09
CA ILE A 298 -23.55 3.59 18.33
C ILE A 298 -24.57 2.48 18.02
N MET A 299 -25.51 2.76 17.13
CA MET A 299 -26.58 1.79 16.79
C MET A 299 -26.07 0.56 16.05
N GLU A 300 -25.06 0.72 15.20
CA GLU A 300 -24.54 -0.36 14.36
C GLU A 300 -23.52 -1.23 15.11
N THR A 301 -22.64 -0.63 15.92
CA THR A 301 -21.55 -1.37 16.60
C THR A 301 -22.00 -2.12 17.86
N THR A 302 -23.19 -1.83 18.37
CA THR A 302 -23.80 -2.54 19.52
C THR A 302 -24.66 -3.75 19.13
N ARG A 303 -24.78 -4.05 17.84
CA ARG A 303 -25.46 -5.25 17.32
C ARG A 303 -24.48 -6.38 17.08
N ASP A 304 -24.97 -7.63 17.14
CA ASP A 304 -24.20 -8.78 16.65
C ASP A 304 -24.01 -8.67 15.14
N ARG A 305 -22.77 -8.43 14.73
CA ARG A 305 -22.39 -8.32 13.30
C ARG A 305 -21.28 -9.30 12.98
N SER A 306 -21.52 -10.20 12.04
CA SER A 306 -20.47 -10.86 11.29
C SER A 306 -20.25 -10.09 9.99
N GLU A 307 -19.21 -9.28 9.92
CA GLU A 307 -18.91 -8.52 8.71
C GLU A 307 -17.89 -9.27 7.87
N GLU A 308 -18.37 -9.95 6.83
CA GLU A 308 -17.52 -10.43 5.75
C GLU A 308 -17.18 -9.27 4.82
N VAL A 309 -15.88 -9.05 4.59
CA VAL A 309 -15.37 -8.08 3.61
C VAL A 309 -15.07 -8.84 2.34
N SER A 310 -15.68 -8.42 1.25
CA SER A 310 -15.41 -9.01 -0.06
C SER A 310 -14.03 -8.60 -0.56
N HIS A 311 -13.22 -9.57 -1.00
CA HIS A 311 -11.95 -9.29 -1.67
C HIS A 311 -12.22 -8.63 -3.02
N THR A 312 -11.73 -7.42 -3.20
CA THR A 312 -12.05 -6.59 -4.38
C THR A 312 -10.88 -6.49 -5.35
N LEU A 313 -9.64 -6.57 -4.86
CA LEU A 313 -8.44 -6.32 -5.65
C LEU A 313 -7.27 -7.15 -5.15
N SER A 314 -6.55 -7.81 -6.04
CA SER A 314 -5.33 -8.55 -5.69
C SER A 314 -4.11 -7.62 -5.56
N ALA A 315 -3.08 -8.08 -4.83
CA ALA A 315 -1.81 -7.36 -4.69
C ALA A 315 -1.13 -7.08 -6.05
N SER A 316 -1.19 -8.03 -6.99
CA SER A 316 -0.60 -7.87 -8.33
C SER A 316 -1.31 -6.79 -9.15
N THR A 317 -2.64 -6.76 -9.12
CA THR A 317 -3.45 -5.75 -9.80
C THR A 317 -3.23 -4.36 -9.17
N LEU A 318 -3.12 -4.29 -7.84
CA LEU A 318 -2.76 -3.04 -7.16
C LEU A 318 -1.41 -2.48 -7.64
N ILE A 319 -0.37 -3.33 -7.76
CA ILE A 319 0.94 -2.91 -8.28
C ILE A 319 0.84 -2.41 -9.72
N ALA A 320 0.01 -3.05 -10.55
CA ALA A 320 -0.24 -2.63 -11.92
C ALA A 320 -0.87 -1.23 -11.98
N PHE A 321 -1.90 -0.98 -11.18
CA PHE A 321 -2.52 0.34 -11.08
C PHE A 321 -1.57 1.40 -10.50
N GLN A 322 -0.74 1.05 -9.51
CA GLN A 322 0.30 1.95 -9.01
C GLN A 322 1.31 2.34 -10.10
N SER A 323 1.59 1.44 -11.04
CA SER A 323 2.45 1.72 -12.18
C SER A 323 1.76 2.63 -13.20
N LEU A 324 0.46 2.44 -13.44
CA LEU A 324 -0.36 3.31 -14.28
C LEU A 324 -0.43 4.74 -13.71
N VAL A 325 -0.63 4.91 -12.40
CA VAL A 325 -0.59 6.22 -11.74
C VAL A 325 0.73 6.96 -12.04
N ARG A 326 1.86 6.27 -11.96
CA ARG A 326 3.16 6.91 -12.26
C ARG A 326 3.31 7.33 -13.72
N GLN A 327 2.72 6.56 -14.65
CA GLN A 327 2.80 6.82 -16.08
C GLN A 327 1.77 7.86 -16.56
N THR A 328 0.74 8.17 -15.76
CA THR A 328 -0.25 9.20 -16.10
C THR A 328 0.44 10.51 -16.48
N PRO A 329 0.18 11.05 -17.68
CA PRO A 329 0.80 12.28 -18.13
C PRO A 329 0.31 13.48 -17.32
N VAL A 330 1.16 14.50 -17.22
CA VAL A 330 0.84 15.78 -16.55
C VAL A 330 1.26 16.90 -17.46
N SER A 331 0.40 17.88 -17.63
CA SER A 331 0.72 19.08 -18.41
C SER A 331 1.81 19.90 -17.72
N ARG A 332 2.59 20.66 -18.51
CA ARG A 332 3.59 21.61 -17.97
C ARG A 332 2.92 22.65 -17.05
N HIS A 333 1.69 23.06 -17.38
CA HIS A 333 0.89 23.98 -16.61
C HIS A 333 0.65 23.50 -15.16
N VAL A 334 0.15 22.26 -14.97
CA VAL A 334 -0.03 21.68 -13.65
C VAL A 334 1.31 21.54 -12.90
N GLY A 335 2.38 21.15 -13.62
CA GLY A 335 3.72 21.07 -13.03
C GLY A 335 4.22 22.44 -12.54
N ALA A 336 4.00 23.50 -13.32
CA ALA A 336 4.33 24.88 -12.95
C ALA A 336 3.52 25.33 -11.73
N TYR A 337 2.22 25.04 -11.69
CA TYR A 337 1.36 25.36 -10.55
C TYR A 337 1.84 24.70 -9.25
N VAL A 338 2.15 23.38 -9.29
CA VAL A 338 2.71 22.68 -8.13
C VAL A 338 4.04 23.32 -7.68
N THR A 339 4.91 23.67 -8.62
CA THR A 339 6.19 24.30 -8.30
C THR A 339 5.98 25.67 -7.65
N LYS A 340 5.08 26.49 -8.20
CA LYS A 340 4.73 27.80 -7.67
C LYS A 340 4.18 27.71 -6.24
N LEU A 341 3.24 26.80 -6.00
CA LEU A 341 2.67 26.52 -4.68
C LEU A 341 3.75 26.15 -3.64
N VAL A 342 4.62 25.18 -3.98
CA VAL A 342 5.67 24.71 -3.07
C VAL A 342 6.69 25.82 -2.78
N ARG A 343 7.12 26.56 -3.78
CA ARG A 343 8.06 27.68 -3.62
C ARG A 343 7.48 28.79 -2.77
N ALA A 344 6.21 29.12 -2.98
CA ALA A 344 5.53 30.18 -2.22
C ALA A 344 5.33 29.84 -0.73
N THR A 345 5.59 28.59 -0.27
CA THR A 345 5.66 28.27 1.17
C THR A 345 6.94 28.75 1.84
N ARG A 346 7.98 29.11 1.09
CA ARG A 346 9.33 29.41 1.59
C ARG A 346 9.47 30.89 1.89
N PRO A 347 9.76 31.30 3.13
CA PRO A 347 9.84 32.73 3.49
C PRO A 347 10.94 33.49 2.70
N ASP A 348 12.01 32.79 2.31
CA ASP A 348 13.14 33.40 1.57
C ASP A 348 12.87 33.48 0.04
N ALA A 349 11.75 32.97 -0.46
CA ALA A 349 11.43 33.06 -1.87
C ALA A 349 11.02 34.49 -2.24
N PRO A 350 11.53 35.06 -3.36
CA PRO A 350 11.22 36.45 -3.75
C PRO A 350 9.72 36.70 -3.93
N ASP A 351 9.00 35.72 -4.41
CA ASP A 351 7.58 35.69 -4.73
C ASP A 351 6.70 35.17 -3.58
N ALA A 352 7.29 34.96 -2.38
CA ALA A 352 6.52 34.53 -1.21
C ALA A 352 5.55 35.63 -0.74
N PRO A 353 4.27 35.29 -0.47
CA PRO A 353 3.31 36.21 0.13
C PRO A 353 3.81 36.73 1.48
N ASP A 354 3.40 37.97 1.85
CA ASP A 354 3.87 38.61 3.09
C ASP A 354 3.53 37.80 4.35
N PHE A 355 2.38 37.16 4.41
CA PHE A 355 2.02 36.31 5.54
C PHE A 355 2.95 35.08 5.67
N ILE A 356 3.51 34.57 4.56
CA ILE A 356 4.51 33.50 4.58
C ILE A 356 5.81 34.01 5.20
N LYS A 357 6.30 35.20 4.78
CA LYS A 357 7.50 35.84 5.36
C LYS A 357 7.36 36.11 6.85
N ASN A 358 6.16 36.50 7.27
CA ASN A 358 5.87 36.90 8.66
C ASN A 358 5.61 35.68 9.57
N TRP A 359 4.97 34.60 9.09
CA TRP A 359 4.44 33.53 9.94
C TRP A 359 5.07 32.17 9.73
N VAL A 360 5.81 31.96 8.62
CA VAL A 360 6.45 30.69 8.36
C VAL A 360 7.91 30.72 8.77
N ARG A 361 8.32 29.75 9.60
CA ARG A 361 9.72 29.52 9.95
C ARG A 361 10.43 28.69 8.89
N TRP A 362 9.74 27.68 8.33
CA TRP A 362 10.30 26.75 7.38
C TRP A 362 9.25 26.30 6.37
N GLY A 363 9.54 26.43 5.08
CA GLY A 363 8.66 26.04 4.00
C GLY A 363 8.96 24.63 3.45
N ALA A 364 8.08 24.16 2.59
CA ALA A 364 8.14 22.81 2.02
C ALA A 364 9.31 22.61 1.04
N GLY A 365 9.91 21.42 1.09
CA GLY A 365 10.96 20.97 0.17
C GLY A 365 10.40 20.37 -1.14
N PRO A 366 11.29 19.97 -2.09
CA PRO A 366 10.89 19.40 -3.38
C PRO A 366 10.04 18.11 -3.26
N ARG A 367 10.20 17.33 -2.18
CA ARG A 367 9.42 16.11 -1.93
C ARG A 367 7.92 16.43 -1.80
N ALA A 368 7.56 17.58 -1.27
CA ALA A 368 6.17 18.03 -1.23
C ALA A 368 5.56 18.15 -2.63
N GLY A 369 6.30 18.76 -3.58
CA GLY A 369 5.87 18.84 -4.97
C GLY A 369 5.72 17.48 -5.65
N GLN A 370 6.64 16.57 -5.37
CA GLN A 370 6.54 15.18 -5.86
C GLN A 370 5.28 14.49 -5.33
N TYR A 371 4.98 14.64 -4.04
CA TYR A 371 3.79 14.04 -3.44
C TYR A 371 2.49 14.72 -3.90
N LEU A 372 2.47 16.04 -4.07
CA LEU A 372 1.32 16.73 -4.65
C LEU A 372 1.00 16.22 -6.05
N LEU A 373 2.03 16.06 -6.89
CA LEU A 373 1.85 15.58 -8.24
C LEU A 373 1.42 14.11 -8.29
N LEU A 374 1.98 13.25 -7.44
CA LEU A 374 1.59 11.86 -7.34
C LEU A 374 0.16 11.71 -6.78
N ALA A 375 -0.23 12.55 -5.80
CA ALA A 375 -1.59 12.60 -5.29
C ALA A 375 -2.59 13.02 -6.36
N ALA A 376 -2.26 14.06 -7.13
CA ALA A 376 -3.11 14.55 -8.21
C ALA A 376 -3.28 13.49 -9.33
N LYS A 377 -2.21 12.79 -9.73
CA LYS A 377 -2.26 11.66 -10.67
C LYS A 377 -3.15 10.53 -10.15
N SER A 378 -2.95 10.14 -8.90
CA SER A 378 -3.74 9.11 -8.25
C SER A 378 -5.20 9.51 -8.20
N ASN A 379 -5.52 10.73 -7.76
CA ASN A 379 -6.88 11.23 -7.67
C ASN A 379 -7.60 11.26 -9.03
N ALA A 380 -6.93 11.74 -10.08
CA ALA A 380 -7.48 11.74 -11.43
C ALA A 380 -7.88 10.33 -11.87
N LEU A 381 -6.99 9.36 -11.73
CA LEU A 381 -7.25 7.96 -12.11
C LEU A 381 -8.31 7.28 -11.24
N LEU A 382 -8.32 7.52 -9.92
CA LEU A 382 -9.36 6.99 -9.02
C LEU A 382 -10.76 7.52 -9.34
N ASN A 383 -10.84 8.64 -10.09
CA ASN A 383 -12.07 9.22 -10.64
C ASN A 383 -12.24 8.96 -12.15
N GLY A 384 -11.56 7.97 -12.71
CA GLY A 384 -11.69 7.55 -14.12
C GLY A 384 -11.12 8.53 -15.14
N ARG A 385 -10.27 9.49 -14.72
CA ARG A 385 -9.69 10.51 -15.61
C ARG A 385 -8.20 10.25 -15.85
N LEU A 386 -7.78 10.35 -17.10
CA LEU A 386 -6.36 10.29 -17.49
C LEU A 386 -5.68 11.66 -17.46
N ASN A 387 -6.45 12.74 -17.39
CA ASN A 387 -5.95 14.10 -17.35
C ASN A 387 -5.94 14.64 -15.93
N VAL A 388 -4.77 15.07 -15.47
CA VAL A 388 -4.58 15.69 -14.17
C VAL A 388 -4.91 17.18 -14.26
N SER A 389 -5.75 17.67 -13.37
CA SER A 389 -6.14 19.09 -13.27
C SER A 389 -5.52 19.78 -12.06
N SER A 390 -5.58 21.10 -12.02
CA SER A 390 -5.17 21.88 -10.86
C SER A 390 -6.07 21.62 -9.65
N ASP A 391 -7.33 21.24 -9.85
CA ASP A 391 -8.23 20.86 -8.77
C ASP A 391 -7.80 19.55 -8.09
N ASP A 392 -7.23 18.60 -8.86
CA ASP A 392 -6.64 17.40 -8.28
C ASP A 392 -5.46 17.73 -7.35
N VAL A 393 -4.69 18.76 -7.68
CA VAL A 393 -3.63 19.28 -6.81
C VAL A 393 -4.21 19.93 -5.56
N ARG A 394 -5.22 20.81 -5.71
CA ARG A 394 -5.86 21.51 -4.60
C ARG A 394 -6.50 20.58 -3.58
N ALA A 395 -7.07 19.47 -4.03
CA ALA A 395 -7.71 18.47 -3.17
C ALA A 395 -6.76 17.88 -2.11
N PHE A 396 -5.45 17.79 -2.41
CA PHE A 396 -4.47 17.17 -1.52
C PHE A 396 -3.42 18.11 -0.96
N ILE A 397 -3.60 19.41 -1.15
CA ILE A 397 -2.61 20.41 -0.70
C ILE A 397 -2.46 20.41 0.82
N LEU A 398 -3.59 20.35 1.55
CA LEU A 398 -3.61 20.33 3.01
C LEU A 398 -2.90 19.08 3.58
N PRO A 399 -3.29 17.84 3.25
CA PRO A 399 -2.65 16.66 3.82
C PRO A 399 -1.18 16.52 3.42
N VAL A 400 -0.75 17.10 2.29
CA VAL A 400 0.68 17.10 1.88
C VAL A 400 1.48 18.17 2.60
N LEU A 401 0.95 19.40 2.77
CA LEU A 401 1.75 20.54 3.23
C LEU A 401 1.69 20.78 4.74
N ARG A 402 0.65 20.35 5.45
CA ARG A 402 0.45 20.71 6.87
C ARG A 402 1.59 20.31 7.80
N HIS A 403 2.31 19.26 7.52
CA HIS A 403 3.47 18.78 8.30
C HIS A 403 4.80 19.21 7.69
N ARG A 404 4.79 20.02 6.65
CA ARG A 404 5.96 20.53 5.93
C ARG A 404 6.12 22.04 6.00
N VAL A 405 5.04 22.73 6.39
CA VAL A 405 5.03 24.17 6.61
C VAL A 405 5.02 24.41 8.11
N LEU A 406 6.14 24.88 8.63
CA LEU A 406 6.32 25.11 10.07
C LEU A 406 6.10 26.58 10.38
N VAL A 407 5.15 26.85 11.25
CA VAL A 407 4.86 28.21 11.70
C VAL A 407 5.91 28.68 12.72
N ASN A 408 6.10 30.00 12.80
CA ASN A 408 6.94 30.61 13.83
C ASN A 408 6.14 30.98 15.09
N PHE A 409 6.83 31.51 16.08
CA PHE A 409 6.21 31.89 17.37
C PHE A 409 5.13 32.95 17.20
N ALA A 410 5.30 33.93 16.28
CA ALA A 410 4.33 34.98 16.05
C ALA A 410 2.99 34.42 15.56
N ALA A 411 3.03 33.51 14.57
CA ALA A 411 1.84 32.83 14.08
C ALA A 411 1.14 32.00 15.19
N ALA A 412 1.92 31.24 15.98
CA ALA A 412 1.37 30.46 17.07
C ALA A 412 0.69 31.33 18.14
N SER A 413 1.25 32.52 18.44
CA SER A 413 0.69 33.47 19.39
C SER A 413 -0.62 34.10 18.89
N GLU A 414 -0.79 34.21 17.57
CA GLU A 414 -2.01 34.71 16.92
C GLU A 414 -3.04 33.59 16.65
N GLY A 415 -2.74 32.34 17.07
CA GLY A 415 -3.62 31.20 16.85
C GLY A 415 -3.64 30.72 15.39
N VAL A 416 -2.63 31.07 14.58
CA VAL A 416 -2.50 30.66 13.18
C VAL A 416 -1.72 29.37 13.12
N ASP A 417 -2.36 28.30 12.65
CA ASP A 417 -1.74 26.99 12.44
C ASP A 417 -1.29 26.79 10.98
N SER A 418 -0.60 25.67 10.73
CA SER A 418 -0.14 25.33 9.39
C SER A 418 -1.29 25.11 8.40
N ASP A 419 -2.45 24.63 8.85
CA ASP A 419 -3.61 24.43 7.97
C ASP A 419 -4.16 25.78 7.49
N GLU A 420 -4.21 26.79 8.36
CA GLU A 420 -4.64 28.15 8.00
C GLU A 420 -3.65 28.80 7.02
N ILE A 421 -2.34 28.63 7.26
CA ILE A 421 -1.31 29.10 6.32
C ILE A 421 -1.52 28.47 4.94
N VAL A 422 -1.73 27.17 4.87
CA VAL A 422 -1.93 26.47 3.60
C VAL A 422 -3.22 26.92 2.89
N ARG A 423 -4.33 27.16 3.63
CA ARG A 423 -5.56 27.68 3.02
C ARG A 423 -5.35 29.09 2.42
N ARG A 424 -4.67 29.98 3.15
CA ARG A 424 -4.32 31.30 2.64
C ARG A 424 -3.39 31.24 1.43
N LEU A 425 -2.44 30.28 1.44
CA LEU A 425 -1.54 30.07 0.32
C LEU A 425 -2.29 29.69 -0.96
N VAL A 426 -3.25 28.78 -0.88
CA VAL A 426 -4.08 28.38 -2.04
C VAL A 426 -4.86 29.57 -2.59
N ALA A 427 -5.39 30.43 -1.73
CA ALA A 427 -6.12 31.63 -2.13
C ALA A 427 -5.19 32.70 -2.76
N ALA A 428 -3.95 32.79 -2.27
CA ALA A 428 -3.00 33.81 -2.71
C ALA A 428 -2.19 33.44 -3.96
N VAL A 429 -2.08 32.14 -4.26
CA VAL A 429 -1.31 31.64 -5.41
C VAL A 429 -2.26 31.22 -6.52
N PRO A 430 -2.53 32.08 -7.51
CA PRO A 430 -3.39 31.75 -8.62
C PRO A 430 -2.75 30.68 -9.50
N GLU A 431 -3.61 29.92 -10.18
CA GLU A 431 -3.19 29.02 -11.25
C GLU A 431 -2.51 29.83 -12.35
N PRO A 432 -1.38 29.35 -12.94
CA PRO A 432 -0.78 30.02 -14.08
C PRO A 432 -1.74 30.10 -15.26
N ASP A 433 -1.61 31.12 -16.09
CA ASP A 433 -2.37 31.23 -17.33
C ASP A 433 -1.94 30.15 -18.33
N TYR A 434 -2.88 29.63 -19.11
CA TYR A 434 -2.61 28.60 -20.12
C TYR A 434 -1.73 29.07 -21.29
N ALA A 435 -1.40 30.36 -21.34
CA ALA A 435 -0.64 31.01 -22.41
C ALA A 435 0.88 31.09 -22.14
N GLU A 436 1.36 30.61 -20.97
CA GLU A 436 2.80 30.61 -20.60
C GLU A 436 3.48 29.24 -20.78
#